data_37607358723b3c9054369d63cffbd859
#
_entry.id   37607358723b3c9054369d63cffbd859
#
_cell.length_a   1.000
_cell.length_b   1.000
_cell.length_c   1.000
_cell.angle_alpha   90.00
_cell.angle_beta   90.00
_cell.angle_gamma   90.00
#
_symmetry.space_group_name_H-M   'P 1'
#
loop_
_entity.id
_entity.type
_entity.pdbx_description
1 polymer ?
#
loop_
_entity_poly.entity_id
_entity_poly.type
_entity_poly.pdbx_seq_one_letter_code
_entity_poly.pdbx_strand_id
1 'polypeptide(L)'
;FSCLGMQNRDFVEGVNGVEWIDVVLEGGSCVTITAKDRPTIDVKMMNMEATELAVVRSYCYEPKVSDVTTESRCPTMGEAHNPKATYAEYICKKDFVDRGWGNGCGLFGKGSIQTCAKFDCSKKAEGRIVQKENVQFEVAVFIHGSTEASTYHNYSAQQSLKHAARFVITPKSPVYTAEMEDYGTVTLECEPRSGVDMGQFYVFTMNTKSWLVNRDWFHDLNLPWTGSSAGTWQNKESLIEFEEAHATKQSVVALASQEGALHAALAGAIPVKYSGSKLEMTSGHLKCRVKMQGLKLKGMTYPMCSNTFSLVKNPTDTGHGTVVVELSYAGTDGPCRVPISMSADLNDMTPVGRLITVNPYVSTSSTGAKIMVEVEPPFGDSFILVGSGKGQIRYQWHRSGSTIGKAFTSTLKGAQRMVALGDTAWDFGSVGGVLTSIGKGIHQVFGSAFKSLFGGMSWITQGMLEALLLWMGLNARDRSISMTFLAVGGILVFLAVNVNA
;
A
#
# COMPACT_ATOMS: atom_id res chain seq x y z
N PHE A 1 -14.45 15.22 -1.32
CA PHE A 1 -13.12 14.60 -1.29
C PHE A 1 -12.03 15.63 -1.55
N SER A 2 -11.14 15.81 -0.59
CA SER A 2 -9.94 16.63 -0.70
C SER A 2 -8.88 16.09 0.24
N CYS A 3 -7.66 16.59 0.15
CA CYS A 3 -6.61 16.25 1.10
C CYS A 3 -6.85 16.82 2.51
N LEU A 4 -7.77 17.74 2.64
CA LEU A 4 -8.12 18.31 3.94
C LEU A 4 -8.74 17.26 4.87
N GLY A 5 -8.27 17.22 6.10
CA GLY A 5 -8.74 16.27 7.09
C GLY A 5 -8.11 14.87 7.02
N MET A 6 -7.26 14.59 6.04
CA MET A 6 -6.52 13.33 5.95
C MET A 6 -5.25 13.35 6.81
N GLN A 7 -4.98 12.26 7.51
CA GLN A 7 -3.79 12.14 8.37
C GLN A 7 -2.50 12.05 7.55
N ASN A 8 -2.51 11.30 6.45
CA ASN A 8 -1.37 11.17 5.55
C ASN A 8 -1.56 12.12 4.37
N ARG A 9 -0.89 13.24 4.44
CA ARG A 9 -0.92 14.26 3.41
C ARG A 9 0.49 14.74 3.12
N ASP A 10 0.81 14.85 1.85
CA ASP A 10 2.09 15.36 1.38
C ASP A 10 1.89 16.59 0.53
N PHE A 11 2.86 17.50 0.62
CA PHE A 11 2.89 18.71 -0.18
C PHE A 11 4.06 18.61 -1.17
N VAL A 12 3.78 18.88 -2.43
CA VAL A 12 4.78 18.94 -3.49
C VAL A 12 4.70 20.31 -4.13
N GLU A 13 5.84 20.96 -4.27
CA GLU A 13 5.93 22.27 -4.90
C GLU A 13 6.53 22.13 -6.30
N GLY A 14 5.84 22.67 -7.30
CA GLY A 14 6.30 22.72 -8.67
C GLY A 14 7.32 23.84 -8.86
N VAL A 15 8.25 23.63 -9.78
CA VAL A 15 9.31 24.58 -10.15
C VAL A 15 8.98 25.21 -11.51
N ASN A 16 9.21 26.52 -11.64
CA ASN A 16 9.03 27.20 -12.91
C ASN A 16 9.89 26.61 -14.02
N GLY A 17 9.31 26.43 -15.20
CA GLY A 17 9.99 25.86 -16.36
C GLY A 17 10.00 24.34 -16.42
N VAL A 18 9.46 23.64 -15.43
CA VAL A 18 9.30 22.19 -15.43
C VAL A 18 7.85 21.82 -15.63
N GLU A 19 7.59 21.01 -16.65
CA GLU A 19 6.23 20.62 -17.05
C GLU A 19 5.69 19.49 -16.17
N TRP A 20 6.53 18.54 -15.78
CA TRP A 20 6.16 17.33 -15.09
C TRP A 20 6.63 17.34 -13.65
N ILE A 21 5.73 16.92 -12.76
CA ILE A 21 6.02 16.74 -11.34
C ILE A 21 5.84 15.26 -11.02
N ASP A 22 6.88 14.65 -10.47
CA ASP A 22 6.84 13.25 -10.07
C ASP A 22 6.23 13.10 -8.68
N VAL A 23 5.28 12.20 -8.56
CA VAL A 23 4.62 11.88 -7.31
C VAL A 23 4.51 10.36 -7.15
N VAL A 24 4.44 9.91 -5.92
CA VAL A 24 4.14 8.52 -5.60
C VAL A 24 2.86 8.50 -4.80
N LEU A 25 1.84 7.87 -5.36
CA LEU A 25 0.53 7.75 -4.73
C LEU A 25 0.48 6.47 -3.91
N GLU A 26 0.13 6.60 -2.65
CA GLU A 26 -0.03 5.48 -1.73
C GLU A 26 -1.49 5.36 -1.31
N GLY A 27 -1.93 4.14 -1.01
CA GLY A 27 -3.27 3.92 -0.45
C GLY A 27 -3.43 4.64 0.89
N GLY A 28 -4.52 5.42 1.03
CA GLY A 28 -4.80 6.16 2.24
C GLY A 28 -4.05 7.48 2.41
N SER A 29 -3.25 7.89 1.44
CA SER A 29 -2.56 9.19 1.44
C SER A 29 -3.06 10.09 0.32
N CYS A 30 -2.81 11.39 0.46
CA CYS A 30 -3.21 12.40 -0.51
C CYS A 30 -2.03 13.35 -0.74
N VAL A 31 -1.85 13.77 -1.97
CA VAL A 31 -0.76 14.68 -2.36
C VAL A 31 -1.37 16.00 -2.84
N THR A 32 -0.96 17.10 -2.23
CA THR A 32 -1.31 18.45 -2.66
C THR A 32 -0.13 19.03 -3.46
N ILE A 33 -0.38 19.37 -4.71
CA ILE A 33 0.63 19.93 -5.60
C ILE A 33 0.36 21.42 -5.78
N THR A 34 1.32 22.23 -5.36
CA THR A 34 1.28 23.69 -5.52
C THR A 34 2.30 24.14 -6.55
N ALA A 35 1.92 25.06 -7.39
CA ALA A 35 2.84 25.68 -8.34
C ALA A 35 2.48 27.16 -8.45
N LYS A 36 3.49 28.00 -8.72
CA LYS A 36 3.25 29.42 -8.94
C LYS A 36 2.43 29.63 -10.21
N ASP A 37 1.45 30.53 -10.16
CA ASP A 37 0.58 30.92 -11.27
C ASP A 37 -0.30 29.78 -11.83
N ARG A 38 -0.54 28.75 -11.03
CA ARG A 38 -1.40 27.61 -11.38
C ARG A 38 -2.29 27.22 -10.22
N PRO A 39 -3.46 26.64 -10.49
CA PRO A 39 -4.32 26.16 -9.40
C PRO A 39 -3.66 25.03 -8.65
N THR A 40 -3.85 25.01 -7.36
CA THR A 40 -3.42 23.89 -6.50
C THR A 40 -4.31 22.70 -6.77
N ILE A 41 -3.73 21.54 -6.94
CA ILE A 41 -4.46 20.30 -7.17
C ILE A 41 -4.16 19.27 -6.07
N ASP A 42 -5.17 18.49 -5.74
CA ASP A 42 -5.06 17.32 -4.86
C ASP A 42 -5.15 16.05 -5.68
N VAL A 43 -4.20 15.17 -5.51
CA VAL A 43 -4.14 13.89 -6.20
C VAL A 43 -4.19 12.76 -5.18
N LYS A 44 -5.11 11.84 -5.39
CA LYS A 44 -5.34 10.74 -4.46
C LYS A 44 -5.59 9.44 -5.21
N MET A 45 -4.98 8.37 -4.75
CA MET A 45 -5.32 7.02 -5.19
C MET A 45 -6.56 6.56 -4.40
N MET A 46 -7.67 6.39 -5.09
CA MET A 46 -8.95 6.02 -4.48
C MET A 46 -9.04 4.53 -4.22
N ASN A 47 -8.55 3.72 -5.15
CA ASN A 47 -8.71 2.28 -5.10
C ASN A 47 -7.65 1.58 -5.94
N MET A 48 -7.30 0.36 -5.53
CA MET A 48 -6.43 -0.53 -6.28
C MET A 48 -7.09 -1.90 -6.33
N GLU A 49 -7.27 -2.43 -7.53
CA GLU A 49 -7.97 -3.68 -7.75
C GLU A 49 -7.16 -4.60 -8.66
N ALA A 50 -7.29 -5.89 -8.43
CA ALA A 50 -6.76 -6.89 -9.33
C ALA A 50 -7.88 -7.85 -9.73
N THR A 51 -7.88 -8.23 -11.01
CA THR A 51 -8.84 -9.16 -11.57
C THR A 51 -8.13 -10.36 -12.19
N GLU A 52 -8.88 -11.43 -12.48
CA GLU A 52 -8.35 -12.62 -13.17
C GLU A 52 -7.12 -13.23 -12.47
N LEU A 53 -7.23 -13.43 -11.16
CA LEU A 53 -6.19 -14.09 -10.40
C LEU A 53 -6.11 -15.56 -10.81
N ALA A 54 -4.90 -16.02 -11.12
CA ALA A 54 -4.65 -17.41 -11.51
C ALA A 54 -4.39 -18.28 -10.29
N VAL A 55 -5.04 -19.43 -10.21
CA VAL A 55 -4.78 -20.42 -9.17
C VAL A 55 -3.42 -21.07 -9.39
N VAL A 56 -2.55 -20.96 -8.41
CA VAL A 56 -1.23 -21.59 -8.42
C VAL A 56 -1.30 -23.00 -7.87
N ARG A 57 -1.97 -23.15 -6.72
CA ARG A 57 -2.04 -24.40 -6.01
C ARG A 57 -3.28 -24.41 -5.11
N SER A 58 -3.92 -25.59 -5.02
CA SER A 58 -5.01 -25.82 -4.07
C SER A 58 -4.56 -26.82 -3.03
N TYR A 59 -4.77 -26.52 -1.75
CA TYR A 59 -4.47 -27.41 -0.63
C TYR A 59 -5.76 -28.01 -0.07
N CYS A 60 -5.69 -29.29 0.31
CA CYS A 60 -6.76 -29.92 1.03
C CYS A 60 -6.55 -29.79 2.54
N TYR A 61 -7.46 -29.17 3.23
CA TYR A 61 -7.39 -29.06 4.69
C TYR A 61 -8.43 -29.91 5.43
N GLU A 62 -9.36 -30.52 4.72
CA GLU A 62 -10.30 -31.49 5.26
C GLU A 62 -10.35 -32.72 4.34
N PRO A 63 -9.53 -33.73 4.61
CA PRO A 63 -9.47 -34.93 3.76
C PRO A 63 -10.65 -35.85 4.02
N LYS A 64 -10.96 -36.65 3.02
CA LYS A 64 -11.98 -37.68 3.07
C LYS A 64 -11.44 -38.97 2.46
N VAL A 65 -11.68 -40.06 3.14
CA VAL A 65 -11.27 -41.39 2.68
C VAL A 65 -12.49 -42.24 2.40
N SER A 66 -12.49 -42.93 1.29
CA SER A 66 -13.53 -43.86 0.90
C SER A 66 -12.96 -45.06 0.16
N ASP A 67 -13.78 -46.06 -0.09
CA ASP A 67 -13.43 -47.28 -0.83
C ASP A 67 -12.12 -47.92 -0.35
N VAL A 68 -12.08 -48.25 0.96
CA VAL A 68 -10.91 -48.91 1.57
C VAL A 68 -10.96 -50.40 1.20
N THR A 69 -9.92 -50.85 0.52
CA THR A 69 -9.76 -52.25 0.11
C THR A 69 -8.41 -52.79 0.58
N THR A 70 -8.39 -54.01 1.05
CA THR A 70 -7.16 -54.67 1.50
C THR A 70 -6.98 -55.98 0.77
N GLU A 71 -5.81 -56.16 0.16
CA GLU A 71 -5.37 -57.44 -0.40
C GLU A 71 -4.28 -58.03 0.49
N SER A 72 -4.43 -59.29 0.84
CA SER A 72 -3.45 -59.93 1.69
C SER A 72 -3.01 -61.29 1.13
N ARG A 73 -1.80 -61.68 1.50
CA ARG A 73 -1.23 -62.99 1.14
C ARG A 73 -0.75 -63.72 2.38
N CYS A 74 -0.74 -65.06 2.29
CA CYS A 74 -0.21 -65.88 3.32
C CYS A 74 1.34 -65.81 3.39
N PRO A 75 1.97 -66.15 4.52
CA PRO A 75 3.41 -66.21 4.63
C PRO A 75 4.05 -67.05 3.48
N THR A 76 5.16 -66.61 2.98
CA THR A 76 5.92 -67.22 1.87
C THR A 76 5.26 -67.19 0.48
N MET A 77 4.11 -66.58 0.34
CA MET A 77 3.37 -66.46 -0.94
C MET A 77 3.73 -65.22 -1.74
N GLY A 78 4.73 -64.46 -1.33
CA GLY A 78 5.15 -63.23 -1.99
C GLY A 78 4.42 -61.98 -1.49
N GLU A 79 4.58 -60.88 -2.23
CA GLU A 79 3.97 -59.58 -1.88
C GLU A 79 2.52 -59.49 -2.34
N ALA A 80 1.67 -58.91 -1.49
CA ALA A 80 0.31 -58.57 -1.85
C ALA A 80 0.30 -57.38 -2.81
N HIS A 81 -0.54 -57.44 -3.85
CA HIS A 81 -0.74 -56.37 -4.81
C HIS A 81 -2.22 -56.03 -4.87
N ASN A 82 -2.55 -54.82 -4.52
CA ASN A 82 -3.90 -54.30 -4.63
C ASN A 82 -4.11 -53.69 -6.02
N PRO A 83 -5.15 -54.10 -6.78
CA PRO A 83 -5.37 -53.57 -8.12
C PRO A 83 -5.66 -52.09 -8.11
N LYS A 84 -6.13 -51.52 -7.00
CA LYS A 84 -6.38 -50.07 -6.84
C LYS A 84 -5.08 -49.26 -6.75
N ALA A 85 -3.92 -49.89 -6.52
CA ALA A 85 -2.64 -49.20 -6.47
C ALA A 85 -2.22 -48.53 -7.79
N THR A 86 -2.79 -48.96 -8.91
CA THR A 86 -2.53 -48.38 -10.23
C THR A 86 -3.29 -47.08 -10.47
N TYR A 87 -4.31 -46.78 -9.67
CA TYR A 87 -5.10 -45.54 -9.80
C TYR A 87 -4.44 -44.41 -9.06
N ALA A 88 -4.34 -43.26 -9.70
CA ALA A 88 -3.70 -42.09 -9.12
C ALA A 88 -4.49 -41.45 -7.95
N GLU A 89 -5.80 -41.69 -7.89
CA GLU A 89 -6.71 -41.18 -6.84
C GLU A 89 -6.66 -41.98 -5.53
N TYR A 90 -5.94 -43.13 -5.53
CA TYR A 90 -5.82 -44.00 -4.36
C TYR A 90 -4.48 -43.79 -3.66
N ILE A 91 -4.52 -43.89 -2.35
CA ILE A 91 -3.34 -43.94 -1.50
C ILE A 91 -3.19 -45.36 -0.95
N CYS A 92 -2.00 -45.94 -1.08
CA CYS A 92 -1.76 -47.33 -0.74
C CYS A 92 -0.55 -47.46 0.19
N LYS A 93 -0.63 -48.42 1.08
CA LYS A 93 0.50 -48.83 1.97
C LYS A 93 0.61 -50.30 2.00
N LYS A 94 1.84 -50.82 1.91
CA LYS A 94 2.18 -52.20 2.14
C LYS A 94 2.58 -52.39 3.59
N ASP A 95 2.12 -53.51 4.20
CA ASP A 95 2.41 -53.82 5.58
C ASP A 95 2.47 -55.35 5.73
N PHE A 96 2.77 -55.82 6.92
CA PHE A 96 2.75 -57.22 7.27
C PHE A 96 1.81 -57.46 8.44
N VAL A 97 1.14 -58.61 8.42
CA VAL A 97 0.17 -58.99 9.45
C VAL A 97 0.40 -60.46 9.83
N ASP A 98 0.19 -60.79 11.09
CA ASP A 98 0.25 -62.17 11.56
C ASP A 98 -0.86 -63.00 10.94
N ARG A 99 -0.46 -64.07 10.27
CA ARG A 99 -1.32 -65.02 9.60
C ARG A 99 -1.16 -66.39 10.20
N GLY A 100 -2.23 -67.16 10.16
CA GLY A 100 -2.27 -68.52 10.63
C GLY A 100 -3.60 -69.20 10.29
N TRP A 101 -3.88 -70.33 10.91
CA TRP A 101 -5.13 -71.10 10.65
C TRP A 101 -6.37 -70.30 10.98
N GLY A 102 -6.34 -69.40 11.99
CA GLY A 102 -7.46 -68.60 12.39
C GLY A 102 -7.92 -67.58 11.36
N ASN A 103 -7.15 -67.27 10.35
CA ASN A 103 -7.44 -66.31 9.27
C ASN A 103 -7.13 -66.87 7.86
N GLY A 104 -7.18 -68.17 7.70
CA GLY A 104 -7.18 -68.83 6.39
C GLY A 104 -5.84 -69.16 5.78
N CYS A 105 -4.76 -69.13 6.55
CA CYS A 105 -3.43 -69.55 6.10
C CYS A 105 -2.96 -70.84 6.75
N GLY A 106 -2.34 -71.71 5.98
CA GLY A 106 -1.80 -72.96 6.48
C GLY A 106 -0.47 -72.87 7.20
N LEU A 107 0.18 -71.70 7.14
CA LEU A 107 1.47 -71.40 7.81
C LEU A 107 1.27 -70.25 8.79
N PHE A 108 1.95 -70.35 9.94
CA PHE A 108 2.02 -69.24 10.89
C PHE A 108 3.22 -68.35 10.52
N GLY A 109 3.01 -67.03 10.55
CA GLY A 109 4.05 -66.06 10.27
C GLY A 109 3.47 -64.75 9.75
N LYS A 110 4.36 -63.89 9.28
CA LYS A 110 3.99 -62.58 8.71
C LYS A 110 3.60 -62.72 7.24
N GLY A 111 2.36 -62.34 6.91
CA GLY A 111 1.87 -62.27 5.55
C GLY A 111 1.85 -60.84 5.06
N SER A 112 2.18 -60.62 3.79
CA SER A 112 2.12 -59.30 3.17
C SER A 112 0.68 -58.85 2.95
N ILE A 113 0.39 -57.59 3.24
CA ILE A 113 -0.86 -56.92 2.90
C ILE A 113 -0.61 -55.61 2.17
N GLN A 114 -1.54 -55.23 1.31
CA GLN A 114 -1.57 -53.92 0.72
C GLN A 114 -2.98 -53.37 0.84
N THR A 115 -3.10 -52.25 1.52
CA THR A 115 -4.38 -51.53 1.71
C THR A 115 -4.38 -50.27 0.86
N CYS A 116 -5.42 -50.06 0.09
CA CYS A 116 -5.64 -48.86 -0.71
C CYS A 116 -6.95 -48.21 -0.31
N ALA A 117 -6.93 -46.90 -0.27
CA ALA A 117 -8.10 -46.11 -0.01
C ALA A 117 -8.17 -44.96 -1.00
N LYS A 118 -9.36 -44.64 -1.45
CA LYS A 118 -9.60 -43.49 -2.32
C LYS A 118 -9.50 -42.22 -1.51
N PHE A 119 -8.58 -41.35 -1.94
CA PHE A 119 -8.43 -40.02 -1.36
C PHE A 119 -9.37 -39.05 -2.07
N ASP A 120 -10.09 -38.27 -1.27
CA ASP A 120 -10.93 -37.19 -1.75
C ASP A 120 -10.80 -36.00 -0.81
N CYS A 121 -11.20 -34.83 -1.26
CA CYS A 121 -11.12 -33.62 -0.47
C CYS A 121 -12.48 -33.01 -0.26
N SER A 122 -12.88 -32.86 1.01
CA SER A 122 -14.13 -32.23 1.37
C SER A 122 -14.05 -30.69 1.27
N LYS A 123 -12.93 -30.13 1.71
CA LYS A 123 -12.69 -28.68 1.71
C LYS A 123 -11.26 -28.37 1.30
N LYS A 124 -11.13 -27.44 0.40
CA LYS A 124 -9.82 -27.01 -0.13
C LYS A 124 -9.64 -25.52 0.01
N ALA A 125 -8.39 -25.12 0.24
CA ALA A 125 -7.96 -23.74 0.23
C ALA A 125 -7.15 -23.50 -1.04
N GLU A 126 -7.33 -22.35 -1.66
CA GLU A 126 -6.69 -22.01 -2.92
C GLU A 126 -5.71 -20.84 -2.74
N GLY A 127 -4.55 -20.95 -3.36
CA GLY A 127 -3.58 -19.87 -3.48
C GLY A 127 -3.56 -19.34 -4.90
N ARG A 128 -3.69 -18.03 -5.05
CA ARG A 128 -3.74 -17.35 -6.35
C ARG A 128 -2.63 -16.34 -6.47
N ILE A 129 -2.17 -16.14 -7.68
CA ILE A 129 -1.18 -15.11 -8.02
C ILE A 129 -1.87 -13.91 -8.66
N VAL A 130 -1.41 -12.71 -8.27
CA VAL A 130 -1.81 -11.46 -8.90
C VAL A 130 -0.92 -11.23 -10.11
N GLN A 131 -1.52 -11.12 -11.28
CA GLN A 131 -0.81 -10.79 -12.52
C GLN A 131 -0.76 -9.28 -12.66
N LYS A 132 0.42 -8.73 -12.92
CA LYS A 132 0.63 -7.27 -13.06
C LYS A 132 -0.23 -6.65 -14.17
N GLU A 133 -0.53 -7.40 -15.23
CA GLU A 133 -1.35 -6.96 -16.36
C GLU A 133 -2.82 -6.72 -15.99
N ASN A 134 -3.29 -7.36 -14.93
CA ASN A 134 -4.70 -7.31 -14.50
C ASN A 134 -4.94 -6.40 -13.31
N VAL A 135 -3.95 -5.58 -12.95
CA VAL A 135 -4.08 -4.61 -11.88
C VAL A 135 -4.53 -3.27 -12.45
N GLN A 136 -5.53 -2.68 -11.81
CA GLN A 136 -5.99 -1.34 -12.14
C GLN A 136 -5.99 -0.44 -10.90
N PHE A 137 -5.69 0.82 -11.14
CA PHE A 137 -5.67 1.85 -10.12
C PHE A 137 -6.70 2.92 -10.46
N GLU A 138 -7.45 3.33 -9.47
CA GLU A 138 -8.37 4.44 -9.59
C GLU A 138 -7.76 5.66 -8.92
N VAL A 139 -7.50 6.69 -9.70
CA VAL A 139 -6.88 7.94 -9.25
C VAL A 139 -7.84 9.10 -9.45
N ALA A 140 -7.99 9.93 -8.45
CA ALA A 140 -8.78 11.15 -8.52
C ALA A 140 -7.88 12.38 -8.42
N VAL A 141 -8.19 13.38 -9.23
CA VAL A 141 -7.54 14.69 -9.23
C VAL A 141 -8.60 15.74 -8.99
N PHE A 142 -8.38 16.60 -8.00
CA PHE A 142 -9.32 17.66 -7.61
C PHE A 142 -8.64 19.01 -7.66
N ILE A 143 -9.39 20.05 -7.99
CA ILE A 143 -8.94 21.42 -7.75
C ILE A 143 -9.09 21.69 -6.24
N HIS A 144 -7.98 22.04 -5.59
CA HIS A 144 -7.93 22.25 -4.15
C HIS A 144 -8.81 23.42 -3.72
N GLY A 145 -9.57 23.23 -2.65
CA GLY A 145 -10.45 24.24 -2.11
C GLY A 145 -11.78 24.43 -2.85
N SER A 146 -12.02 23.68 -3.92
CA SER A 146 -13.30 23.72 -4.63
C SER A 146 -14.36 22.89 -3.93
N THR A 147 -15.48 23.50 -3.58
CA THR A 147 -16.62 22.81 -2.99
C THR A 147 -17.32 21.88 -4.00
N GLU A 148 -17.22 22.15 -5.28
CA GLU A 148 -17.81 21.33 -6.35
C GLU A 148 -17.08 19.99 -6.51
N ALA A 149 -15.80 19.91 -6.14
CA ALA A 149 -15.06 18.66 -6.10
C ALA A 149 -15.56 17.68 -5.04
N SER A 150 -16.25 18.15 -4.00
CA SER A 150 -16.81 17.31 -2.94
C SER A 150 -18.05 16.51 -3.35
N THR A 151 -18.69 16.85 -4.47
CA THR A 151 -19.86 16.13 -4.99
C THR A 151 -19.51 14.91 -5.83
N TYR A 152 -18.26 14.51 -5.83
CA TYR A 152 -17.73 13.38 -6.58
C TYR A 152 -18.14 12.04 -5.95
N HIS A 153 -19.28 11.50 -6.38
CA HIS A 153 -19.79 10.20 -5.92
C HIS A 153 -20.22 9.32 -7.10
N ASN A 154 -19.93 8.01 -7.02
CA ASN A 154 -20.46 6.97 -7.92
C ASN A 154 -20.31 7.20 -9.42
N TYR A 155 -19.10 7.54 -9.87
CA TYR A 155 -18.83 7.75 -11.29
C TYR A 155 -18.27 6.49 -11.95
N SER A 156 -18.63 6.32 -13.21
CA SER A 156 -17.96 5.36 -14.09
C SER A 156 -16.52 5.81 -14.37
N ALA A 157 -15.68 4.85 -14.78
CA ALA A 157 -14.29 5.11 -15.11
C ALA A 157 -14.14 6.27 -16.13
N GLN A 158 -13.12 7.08 -15.97
CA GLN A 158 -12.71 8.14 -16.90
C GLN A 158 -13.71 9.28 -17.08
N GLN A 159 -14.38 9.67 -16.03
CA GLN A 159 -15.21 10.87 -16.06
C GLN A 159 -14.45 12.09 -15.55
N SER A 160 -14.60 13.22 -16.26
CA SER A 160 -14.20 14.53 -15.78
C SER A 160 -15.43 15.31 -15.35
N LEU A 161 -15.31 15.97 -14.21
CA LEU A 161 -16.31 16.84 -13.66
C LEU A 161 -15.79 18.27 -13.66
N LYS A 162 -16.63 19.20 -13.23
CA LYS A 162 -16.30 20.62 -13.25
C LYS A 162 -14.96 20.95 -12.57
N HIS A 163 -14.68 20.38 -11.40
CA HIS A 163 -13.45 20.65 -10.65
C HIS A 163 -12.76 19.37 -10.18
N ALA A 164 -13.08 18.25 -10.79
CA ALA A 164 -12.53 16.95 -10.45
C ALA A 164 -12.43 16.05 -11.68
N ALA A 165 -11.52 15.13 -11.64
CA ALA A 165 -11.38 14.10 -12.65
C ALA A 165 -11.08 12.77 -11.99
N ARG A 166 -11.60 11.69 -12.56
CA ARG A 166 -11.35 10.31 -12.11
C ARG A 166 -10.77 9.51 -13.26
N PHE A 167 -9.69 8.82 -12.97
CA PHE A 167 -8.97 7.99 -13.95
C PHE A 167 -8.89 6.56 -13.49
N VAL A 168 -9.00 5.63 -14.42
CA VAL A 168 -8.65 4.24 -14.20
C VAL A 168 -7.35 3.95 -14.96
N ILE A 169 -6.29 3.77 -14.22
CA ILE A 169 -4.94 3.53 -14.74
C ILE A 169 -4.72 2.02 -14.84
N THR A 170 -4.41 1.55 -16.03
CA THR A 170 -4.07 0.16 -16.30
C THR A 170 -2.75 0.07 -17.06
N PRO A 171 -2.05 -1.07 -17.07
CA PRO A 171 -0.82 -1.21 -17.86
C PRO A 171 -1.00 -0.95 -19.37
N LYS A 172 -2.21 -1.15 -19.89
CA LYS A 172 -2.55 -0.86 -21.29
C LYS A 172 -2.87 0.61 -21.54
N SER A 173 -3.31 1.33 -20.51
CA SER A 173 -3.72 2.74 -20.58
C SER A 173 -3.12 3.51 -19.41
N PRO A 174 -1.79 3.80 -19.47
CA PRO A 174 -1.09 4.44 -18.36
C PRO A 174 -1.17 5.96 -18.36
N VAL A 175 -1.66 6.57 -19.43
CA VAL A 175 -1.69 8.04 -19.59
C VAL A 175 -3.13 8.48 -19.80
N TYR A 176 -3.54 9.48 -19.03
CA TYR A 176 -4.85 10.11 -19.16
C TYR A 176 -4.75 11.62 -19.12
N THR A 177 -5.57 12.27 -19.93
CA THR A 177 -5.76 13.72 -19.93
C THR A 177 -7.20 14.00 -19.61
N ALA A 178 -7.44 14.87 -18.64
CA ALA A 178 -8.76 15.35 -18.29
C ALA A 178 -8.84 16.86 -18.45
N GLU A 179 -9.96 17.33 -18.98
CA GLU A 179 -10.28 18.75 -19.03
C GLU A 179 -11.14 19.10 -17.83
N MET A 180 -10.65 20.01 -17.00
CA MET A 180 -11.40 20.58 -15.90
C MET A 180 -12.03 21.90 -16.35
N GLU A 181 -13.32 22.03 -16.16
CA GLU A 181 -14.03 23.24 -16.56
C GLU A 181 -13.40 24.49 -15.93
N ASP A 182 -13.12 25.48 -16.75
CA ASP A 182 -12.52 26.78 -16.38
C ASP A 182 -11.05 26.76 -15.94
N TYR A 183 -10.46 25.57 -15.73
CA TYR A 183 -9.08 25.46 -15.27
C TYR A 183 -8.10 24.88 -16.32
N GLY A 184 -8.62 24.35 -17.40
CA GLY A 184 -7.79 23.73 -18.44
C GLY A 184 -7.61 22.25 -18.28
N THR A 185 -6.51 21.72 -18.76
CA THR A 185 -6.25 20.28 -18.80
C THR A 185 -5.15 19.85 -17.83
N VAL A 186 -5.34 18.71 -17.21
CA VAL A 186 -4.34 18.01 -16.43
C VAL A 186 -4.05 16.66 -17.09
N THR A 187 -2.77 16.31 -17.22
CA THR A 187 -2.34 15.01 -17.73
C THR A 187 -1.66 14.24 -16.63
N LEU A 188 -2.09 13.01 -16.44
CA LEU A 188 -1.53 12.07 -15.48
C LEU A 188 -0.94 10.88 -16.24
N GLU A 189 0.34 10.63 -16.03
CA GLU A 189 1.04 9.47 -16.57
C GLU A 189 1.59 8.64 -15.42
N CYS A 190 1.23 7.38 -15.36
CA CYS A 190 1.61 6.48 -14.27
C CYS A 190 2.33 5.25 -14.80
N GLU A 191 3.09 4.60 -13.92
CA GLU A 191 3.77 3.33 -14.16
C GLU A 191 3.10 2.23 -13.33
N PRO A 192 1.98 1.64 -13.80
CA PRO A 192 1.20 0.70 -12.99
C PRO A 192 1.93 -0.61 -12.71
N ARG A 193 2.90 -1.01 -13.54
CA ARG A 193 3.68 -2.23 -13.35
C ARG A 193 4.69 -2.14 -12.20
N SER A 194 5.23 -0.96 -11.94
CA SER A 194 6.23 -0.75 -10.89
C SER A 194 5.63 -0.69 -9.49
N GLY A 195 4.34 -0.38 -9.38
CA GLY A 195 3.63 -0.21 -8.11
C GLY A 195 3.17 -1.51 -7.46
N VAL A 196 3.26 -2.64 -8.15
CA VAL A 196 2.75 -3.92 -7.69
C VAL A 196 3.91 -4.91 -7.59
N ASP A 197 4.59 -4.93 -6.45
CA ASP A 197 5.56 -5.97 -6.12
C ASP A 197 4.85 -7.07 -5.32
N MET A 198 4.03 -7.85 -6.00
CA MET A 198 3.32 -9.00 -5.46
C MET A 198 4.04 -10.32 -5.76
N GLY A 199 5.26 -10.26 -6.28
CA GLY A 199 6.02 -11.44 -6.67
C GLY A 199 6.37 -12.39 -5.52
N GLN A 200 6.37 -11.91 -4.29
CA GLN A 200 6.66 -12.71 -3.08
C GLN A 200 5.39 -13.12 -2.32
N PHE A 201 4.21 -12.75 -2.81
CA PHE A 201 2.96 -12.99 -2.10
C PHE A 201 1.94 -13.70 -2.97
N TYR A 202 1.16 -14.56 -2.32
CA TYR A 202 -0.03 -15.17 -2.91
C TYR A 202 -1.27 -14.76 -2.13
N VAL A 203 -2.41 -14.79 -2.80
CA VAL A 203 -3.72 -14.61 -2.17
C VAL A 203 -4.23 -16.00 -1.76
N PHE A 204 -4.25 -16.25 -0.48
CA PHE A 204 -4.73 -17.50 0.10
C PHE A 204 -6.19 -17.35 0.50
N THR A 205 -7.06 -18.17 -0.09
CA THR A 205 -8.49 -18.17 0.18
C THR A 205 -8.88 -19.48 0.86
N MET A 206 -9.43 -19.37 2.04
CA MET A 206 -9.94 -20.48 2.80
C MET A 206 -11.34 -20.14 3.33
N ASN A 207 -12.34 -20.98 2.99
CA ASN A 207 -13.71 -20.67 3.24
C ASN A 207 -14.12 -19.34 2.57
N THR A 208 -14.64 -18.38 3.16
CA THR A 208 -15.00 -17.08 2.56
C THR A 208 -13.98 -15.99 2.85
N LYS A 209 -12.91 -16.33 3.52
CA LYS A 209 -11.87 -15.37 3.94
C LYS A 209 -10.63 -15.51 3.09
N SER A 210 -9.94 -14.40 2.89
CA SER A 210 -8.72 -14.33 2.11
C SER A 210 -7.63 -13.58 2.85
N TRP A 211 -6.38 -14.01 2.65
CA TRP A 211 -5.19 -13.41 3.24
C TRP A 211 -4.10 -13.28 2.20
N LEU A 212 -3.24 -12.31 2.40
CA LEU A 212 -2.00 -12.18 1.66
C LEU A 212 -0.92 -12.96 2.41
N VAL A 213 -0.37 -13.99 1.80
CA VAL A 213 0.61 -14.89 2.42
C VAL A 213 1.93 -14.86 1.68
N ASN A 214 3.02 -15.15 2.39
CA ASN A 214 4.33 -15.29 1.79
C ASN A 214 4.36 -16.54 0.89
N ARG A 215 5.01 -16.42 -0.27
CA ARG A 215 5.14 -17.50 -1.25
C ARG A 215 5.84 -18.73 -0.66
N ASP A 216 6.92 -18.54 0.10
CA ASP A 216 7.68 -19.64 0.69
C ASP A 216 6.86 -20.37 1.74
N TRP A 217 6.16 -19.64 2.60
CA TRP A 217 5.25 -20.24 3.57
C TRP A 217 4.16 -21.08 2.89
N PHE A 218 3.60 -20.57 1.81
CA PHE A 218 2.54 -21.25 1.07
C PHE A 218 3.04 -22.56 0.43
N HIS A 219 4.22 -22.54 -0.17
CA HIS A 219 4.80 -23.74 -0.77
C HIS A 219 5.30 -24.78 0.26
N ASP A 220 5.60 -24.34 1.47
CA ASP A 220 6.10 -25.22 2.54
C ASP A 220 4.97 -25.87 3.37
N LEU A 221 3.72 -25.60 3.06
CA LEU A 221 2.60 -26.23 3.74
C LEU A 221 2.61 -27.73 3.52
N ASN A 222 2.59 -28.48 4.63
CA ASN A 222 2.55 -29.96 4.60
C ASN A 222 1.10 -30.47 4.53
N LEU A 223 0.45 -30.21 3.43
CA LEU A 223 -0.93 -30.63 3.15
C LEU A 223 -1.00 -31.27 1.76
N PRO A 224 -1.98 -32.14 1.50
CA PRO A 224 -2.27 -32.59 0.15
C PRO A 224 -2.59 -31.43 -0.77
N TRP A 225 -1.99 -31.38 -1.94
CA TRP A 225 -2.14 -30.29 -2.87
C TRP A 225 -2.29 -30.74 -4.32
N THR A 226 -2.87 -29.89 -5.14
CA THR A 226 -2.94 -30.06 -6.59
C THR A 226 -2.68 -28.73 -7.28
N GLY A 227 -1.99 -28.78 -8.43
CA GLY A 227 -1.71 -27.60 -9.24
C GLY A 227 -2.80 -27.26 -10.26
N SER A 228 -3.80 -28.15 -10.41
CA SER A 228 -4.90 -27.91 -11.33
C SER A 228 -6.22 -28.41 -10.73
N SER A 229 -7.35 -27.85 -11.19
CA SER A 229 -8.69 -28.19 -10.69
C SER A 229 -9.10 -29.64 -10.94
N ALA A 230 -8.53 -30.28 -11.95
CA ALA A 230 -8.79 -31.67 -12.33
C ALA A 230 -7.58 -32.58 -12.10
N GLY A 231 -6.53 -32.08 -11.46
CA GLY A 231 -5.28 -32.80 -11.25
C GLY A 231 -5.36 -33.79 -10.09
N THR A 232 -4.41 -34.72 -10.12
CA THR A 232 -4.19 -35.66 -9.03
C THR A 232 -3.58 -34.95 -7.82
N TRP A 233 -4.08 -35.27 -6.63
CA TRP A 233 -3.54 -34.75 -5.39
C TRP A 233 -2.13 -35.28 -5.13
N GLN A 234 -1.23 -34.39 -4.76
CA GLN A 234 0.12 -34.71 -4.32
C GLN A 234 0.19 -34.69 -2.79
N ASN A 235 1.16 -35.40 -2.21
CA ASN A 235 1.36 -35.45 -0.75
C ASN A 235 0.10 -35.91 0.03
N LYS A 236 -0.63 -36.85 -0.55
CA LYS A 236 -1.90 -37.37 0.01
C LYS A 236 -1.71 -37.99 1.40
N GLU A 237 -0.59 -38.62 1.64
CA GLU A 237 -0.24 -39.31 2.89
C GLU A 237 -0.09 -38.38 4.10
N SER A 238 0.05 -37.07 3.89
CA SER A 238 0.27 -36.10 4.98
C SER A 238 -0.91 -36.02 5.96
N LEU A 239 -2.13 -36.25 5.50
CA LEU A 239 -3.36 -36.18 6.30
C LEU A 239 -4.09 -37.53 6.39
N ILE A 240 -3.45 -38.61 5.96
CA ILE A 240 -4.03 -39.95 5.99
C ILE A 240 -3.19 -40.84 6.91
N GLU A 241 -3.84 -41.56 7.78
CA GLU A 241 -3.21 -42.49 8.70
C GLU A 241 -3.72 -43.91 8.47
N PHE A 242 -2.79 -44.84 8.31
CA PHE A 242 -3.09 -46.25 8.25
C PHE A 242 -2.95 -46.85 9.65
N GLU A 243 -4.04 -47.46 10.14
CA GLU A 243 -4.04 -48.14 11.43
C GLU A 243 -3.28 -49.45 11.36
N GLU A 244 -2.97 -50.03 12.51
CA GLU A 244 -2.36 -51.30 12.58
C GLU A 244 -3.21 -52.39 11.91
N ALA A 245 -2.59 -53.26 11.14
CA ALA A 245 -3.29 -54.34 10.47
C ALA A 245 -3.66 -55.47 11.43
N HIS A 246 -4.91 -55.95 11.34
CA HIS A 246 -5.41 -57.07 12.10
C HIS A 246 -6.01 -58.12 11.15
N ALA A 247 -5.56 -59.39 11.32
CA ALA A 247 -6.01 -60.51 10.49
C ALA A 247 -5.73 -60.24 8.99
N THR A 248 -6.74 -59.89 8.22
CA THR A 248 -6.65 -59.62 6.78
C THR A 248 -7.07 -58.23 6.42
N LYS A 249 -7.28 -57.38 7.41
CA LYS A 249 -7.87 -56.07 7.21
C LYS A 249 -7.04 -54.99 7.90
N GLN A 250 -6.90 -53.88 7.23
CA GLN A 250 -6.27 -52.66 7.76
C GLN A 250 -7.23 -51.50 7.55
N SER A 251 -7.44 -50.71 8.59
CA SER A 251 -8.26 -49.49 8.51
C SER A 251 -7.43 -48.30 8.10
N VAL A 252 -8.08 -47.35 7.41
CA VAL A 252 -7.49 -46.08 6.99
C VAL A 252 -8.36 -44.96 7.51
N VAL A 253 -7.76 -43.99 8.13
CA VAL A 253 -8.44 -42.88 8.76
C VAL A 253 -7.92 -41.58 8.17
N ALA A 254 -8.82 -40.67 7.81
CA ALA A 254 -8.46 -39.28 7.50
C ALA A 254 -8.28 -38.52 8.82
N LEU A 255 -7.22 -37.71 8.89
CA LEU A 255 -7.02 -36.83 10.03
C LEU A 255 -8.10 -35.76 10.11
N ALA A 256 -8.29 -35.18 11.29
CA ALA A 256 -9.25 -34.11 11.51
C ALA A 256 -8.99 -32.89 10.62
N SER A 257 -10.01 -32.07 10.44
CA SER A 257 -9.88 -30.83 9.68
C SER A 257 -8.74 -29.96 10.20
N GLN A 258 -7.92 -29.46 9.29
CA GLN A 258 -6.79 -28.59 9.58
C GLN A 258 -7.16 -27.10 9.55
N GLU A 259 -8.45 -26.77 9.49
CA GLU A 259 -8.92 -25.39 9.44
C GLU A 259 -8.41 -24.55 10.62
N GLY A 260 -8.53 -25.07 11.83
CA GLY A 260 -8.04 -24.39 13.04
C GLY A 260 -6.52 -24.16 13.02
N ALA A 261 -5.75 -25.15 12.57
CA ALA A 261 -4.29 -25.02 12.44
C ALA A 261 -3.89 -24.00 11.40
N LEU A 262 -4.60 -23.93 10.28
CA LEU A 262 -4.36 -22.94 9.24
C LEU A 262 -4.75 -21.54 9.72
N HIS A 263 -5.85 -21.37 10.42
CA HIS A 263 -6.21 -20.07 11.02
C HIS A 263 -5.16 -19.59 12.02
N ALA A 264 -4.63 -20.47 12.84
CA ALA A 264 -3.55 -20.14 13.77
C ALA A 264 -2.26 -19.73 13.03
N ALA A 265 -1.91 -20.42 11.96
CA ALA A 265 -0.76 -20.08 11.13
C ALA A 265 -0.95 -18.75 10.38
N LEU A 266 -2.19 -18.37 10.08
CA LEU A 266 -2.53 -17.13 9.39
C LEU A 266 -2.72 -15.92 10.33
N ALA A 267 -2.51 -16.07 11.62
CA ALA A 267 -2.76 -15.00 12.61
C ALA A 267 -1.94 -13.73 12.35
N GLY A 268 -0.76 -13.84 11.74
CA GLY A 268 0.09 -12.71 11.35
C GLY A 268 -0.05 -12.27 9.90
N ALA A 269 -0.91 -12.91 9.11
CA ALA A 269 -1.09 -12.57 7.71
C ALA A 269 -2.02 -11.37 7.53
N ILE A 270 -1.85 -10.66 6.42
CA ILE A 270 -2.66 -9.49 6.10
C ILE A 270 -3.99 -9.95 5.49
N PRO A 271 -5.14 -9.67 6.12
CA PRO A 271 -6.44 -9.99 5.53
C PRO A 271 -6.71 -9.09 4.32
N VAL A 272 -7.28 -9.68 3.27
CA VAL A 272 -7.67 -8.98 2.05
C VAL A 272 -9.08 -9.36 1.65
N LYS A 273 -9.73 -8.52 0.84
CA LYS A 273 -11.07 -8.79 0.31
C LYS A 273 -10.95 -9.35 -1.10
N TYR A 274 -11.35 -10.59 -1.25
CA TYR A 274 -11.42 -11.26 -2.55
C TYR A 274 -12.80 -11.86 -2.75
N SER A 275 -13.51 -11.40 -3.76
CA SER A 275 -14.90 -11.82 -4.07
C SER A 275 -14.98 -12.94 -5.12
N GLY A 276 -13.88 -13.57 -5.47
CA GLY A 276 -13.81 -14.59 -6.53
C GLY A 276 -13.52 -14.06 -7.91
N SER A 277 -13.84 -12.80 -8.20
CA SER A 277 -13.57 -12.14 -9.47
C SER A 277 -12.68 -10.91 -9.33
N LYS A 278 -12.61 -10.32 -8.13
CA LYS A 278 -11.98 -9.02 -7.90
C LYS A 278 -11.32 -8.99 -6.53
N LEU A 279 -10.04 -8.66 -6.52
CA LEU A 279 -9.27 -8.44 -5.30
C LEU A 279 -9.18 -6.94 -5.04
N GLU A 280 -9.62 -6.48 -3.90
CA GLU A 280 -9.40 -5.12 -3.42
C GLU A 280 -8.14 -5.07 -2.58
N MET A 281 -7.18 -4.24 -2.99
CA MET A 281 -5.92 -4.06 -2.28
C MET A 281 -5.90 -2.69 -1.60
N THR A 282 -5.46 -2.67 -0.34
CA THR A 282 -5.33 -1.44 0.44
C THR A 282 -3.89 -0.96 0.57
N SER A 283 -2.94 -1.84 0.34
CA SER A 283 -1.51 -1.54 0.38
C SER A 283 -0.91 -1.61 -1.03
N GLY A 284 -0.25 -0.57 -1.43
CA GLY A 284 0.42 -0.48 -2.71
C GLY A 284 0.71 0.98 -3.03
N HIS A 285 1.57 1.18 -4.00
CA HIS A 285 1.94 2.51 -4.45
C HIS A 285 1.90 2.58 -5.97
N LEU A 286 1.68 3.76 -6.50
CA LEU A 286 1.66 4.03 -7.92
C LEU A 286 2.55 5.23 -8.18
N LYS A 287 3.61 5.02 -8.95
CA LYS A 287 4.48 6.10 -9.39
C LYS A 287 3.83 6.82 -10.56
N CYS A 288 3.54 8.08 -10.38
CA CYS A 288 2.91 8.92 -11.39
C CYS A 288 3.69 10.21 -11.61
N ARG A 289 3.47 10.82 -12.75
CA ARG A 289 3.87 12.18 -13.00
C ARG A 289 2.70 12.98 -13.52
N VAL A 290 2.61 14.21 -13.06
CA VAL A 290 1.50 15.10 -13.35
C VAL A 290 2.01 16.26 -14.20
N LYS A 291 1.35 16.50 -15.31
CA LYS A 291 1.61 17.68 -16.15
C LYS A 291 0.62 18.77 -15.82
N MET A 292 1.11 19.87 -15.28
CA MET A 292 0.30 21.01 -14.87
C MET A 292 0.33 22.14 -15.90
N GLN A 293 1.08 22.03 -16.96
CA GLN A 293 1.28 23.10 -17.94
C GLN A 293 -0.03 23.58 -18.60
N GLY A 294 -0.99 22.69 -18.76
CA GLY A 294 -2.30 23.01 -19.34
C GLY A 294 -3.28 23.66 -18.37
N LEU A 295 -2.94 23.77 -17.08
CA LEU A 295 -3.81 24.36 -16.06
C LEU A 295 -3.64 25.88 -16.01
N LYS A 296 -4.74 26.58 -15.79
CA LYS A 296 -4.80 28.03 -15.70
C LYS A 296 -5.53 28.45 -14.44
N LEU A 297 -5.04 29.50 -13.80
CA LEU A 297 -5.75 30.12 -12.69
C LEU A 297 -7.03 30.80 -13.21
N LYS A 298 -8.13 30.53 -12.52
CA LYS A 298 -9.38 31.24 -12.74
C LYS A 298 -9.48 32.45 -11.81
N GLY A 299 -10.02 33.53 -12.33
CA GLY A 299 -10.31 34.67 -11.51
C GLY A 299 -9.16 35.67 -11.33
N MET A 300 -8.04 35.52 -12.04
CA MET A 300 -6.94 36.51 -11.97
C MET A 300 -7.35 37.92 -12.41
N THR A 301 -8.32 38.02 -13.30
CA THR A 301 -8.83 39.30 -13.83
C THR A 301 -10.02 39.86 -13.04
N TYR A 302 -10.52 39.12 -12.07
CA TYR A 302 -11.63 39.57 -11.27
C TYR A 302 -11.22 40.73 -10.34
N PRO A 303 -12.12 41.69 -10.07
CA PRO A 303 -11.86 42.73 -9.07
C PRO A 303 -11.77 42.12 -7.67
N MET A 304 -11.15 42.84 -6.75
CA MET A 304 -11.13 42.45 -5.34
C MET A 304 -12.54 42.59 -4.75
N CYS A 305 -12.93 41.62 -3.92
CA CYS A 305 -14.19 41.64 -3.20
C CYS A 305 -14.26 42.81 -2.19
N SER A 306 -15.46 43.26 -1.88
CA SER A 306 -15.70 44.21 -0.79
C SER A 306 -15.51 43.56 0.58
N ASN A 307 -15.41 44.35 1.65
CA ASN A 307 -15.16 43.84 3.02
C ASN A 307 -16.44 43.32 3.71
N THR A 308 -17.17 42.42 3.06
CA THR A 308 -18.38 41.82 3.63
C THR A 308 -18.19 40.33 3.95
N PHE A 309 -16.97 39.98 4.28
CA PHE A 309 -16.62 38.62 4.72
C PHE A 309 -16.91 38.43 6.19
N SER A 310 -17.33 37.22 6.56
CA SER A 310 -17.43 36.75 7.93
C SER A 310 -16.84 35.35 8.04
N LEU A 311 -16.29 35.04 9.21
CA LEU A 311 -15.82 33.67 9.49
C LEU A 311 -17.04 32.77 9.78
N VAL A 312 -17.14 31.66 9.07
CA VAL A 312 -18.17 30.65 9.33
C VAL A 312 -17.87 29.95 10.68
N LYS A 313 -16.60 29.69 10.93
CA LYS A 313 -16.08 29.16 12.19
C LYS A 313 -14.64 29.65 12.39
N ASN A 314 -14.11 29.51 13.58
CA ASN A 314 -12.71 29.83 13.83
C ASN A 314 -11.78 29.00 12.92
N PRO A 315 -10.70 29.60 12.40
CA PRO A 315 -9.72 28.85 11.63
C PRO A 315 -9.23 27.62 12.38
N THR A 316 -9.09 26.50 11.67
CA THR A 316 -8.71 25.22 12.24
C THR A 316 -7.38 24.76 11.71
N ASP A 317 -6.57 24.15 12.59
CA ASP A 317 -5.31 23.51 12.22
C ASP A 317 -5.58 22.18 11.50
N THR A 318 -4.92 21.96 10.38
CA THR A 318 -5.01 20.71 9.63
C THR A 318 -4.09 19.59 10.18
N GLY A 319 -3.22 19.92 11.11
CA GLY A 319 -2.19 19.00 11.63
C GLY A 319 -0.94 18.90 10.74
N HIS A 320 -0.89 19.59 9.62
CA HIS A 320 0.23 19.57 8.67
C HIS A 320 0.96 20.92 8.54
N GLY A 321 0.79 21.78 9.54
CA GLY A 321 1.37 23.12 9.54
C GLY A 321 0.60 24.14 8.72
N THR A 322 -0.61 23.83 8.31
CA THR A 322 -1.51 24.69 7.55
C THR A 322 -2.80 24.95 8.33
N VAL A 323 -3.52 26.00 7.95
CA VAL A 323 -4.76 26.43 8.59
C VAL A 323 -5.84 26.56 7.54
N VAL A 324 -7.01 26.04 7.83
CA VAL A 324 -8.21 26.20 6.97
C VAL A 324 -9.06 27.33 7.50
N VAL A 325 -9.32 28.30 6.64
CA VAL A 325 -10.19 29.45 6.90
C VAL A 325 -11.46 29.30 6.07
N GLU A 326 -12.59 29.18 6.73
CA GLU A 326 -13.90 29.12 6.09
C GLU A 326 -14.56 30.49 6.19
N LEU A 327 -14.87 31.07 5.02
CA LEU A 327 -15.44 32.40 4.89
C LEU A 327 -16.83 32.35 4.29
N SER A 328 -17.68 33.25 4.73
CA SER A 328 -18.96 33.56 4.10
C SER A 328 -18.91 34.99 3.54
N TYR A 329 -19.29 35.14 2.28
CA TYR A 329 -19.33 36.43 1.60
C TYR A 329 -20.76 36.94 1.43
N ALA A 330 -21.04 38.09 1.99
CA ALA A 330 -22.38 38.71 1.96
C ALA A 330 -22.56 39.69 0.81
N GLY A 331 -21.52 40.00 0.05
CA GLY A 331 -21.60 40.92 -1.09
C GLY A 331 -22.30 40.32 -2.29
N THR A 332 -22.79 41.20 -3.17
CA THR A 332 -23.48 40.86 -4.42
C THR A 332 -22.69 41.26 -5.66
N ASP A 333 -21.46 41.71 -5.49
CA ASP A 333 -20.55 42.16 -6.54
C ASP A 333 -19.68 41.05 -7.15
N GLY A 334 -19.95 39.79 -6.83
CA GLY A 334 -19.25 38.67 -7.43
C GLY A 334 -19.52 38.51 -8.93
N PRO A 335 -18.65 37.81 -9.66
CA PRO A 335 -17.42 37.15 -9.18
C PRO A 335 -16.32 38.14 -8.81
N CYS A 336 -15.57 37.82 -7.75
CA CYS A 336 -14.49 38.67 -7.23
C CYS A 336 -13.40 37.83 -6.54
N ARG A 337 -12.22 38.41 -6.40
CA ARG A 337 -11.11 37.74 -5.68
C ARG A 337 -11.19 38.00 -4.18
N VAL A 338 -10.89 37.00 -3.40
CA VAL A 338 -10.84 37.07 -1.94
C VAL A 338 -9.54 37.76 -1.50
N PRO A 339 -9.57 38.89 -0.81
CA PRO A 339 -8.39 39.57 -0.31
C PRO A 339 -7.95 38.91 1.01
N ILE A 340 -7.15 37.85 0.93
CA ILE A 340 -6.62 37.15 2.09
C ILE A 340 -5.08 37.20 2.08
N SER A 341 -4.50 37.49 3.24
CA SER A 341 -3.06 37.52 3.44
C SER A 341 -2.74 37.22 4.90
N MET A 342 -1.46 37.07 5.19
CA MET A 342 -0.95 36.90 6.54
C MET A 342 0.13 37.94 6.81
N SER A 343 0.21 38.41 8.04
CA SER A 343 1.20 39.37 8.47
C SER A 343 1.73 39.00 9.86
N ALA A 344 3.00 39.22 10.08
CA ALA A 344 3.63 38.99 11.39
C ALA A 344 3.25 40.08 12.43
N ASP A 345 2.99 41.29 11.95
CA ASP A 345 2.66 42.44 12.77
C ASP A 345 1.55 43.28 12.06
N LEU A 346 0.59 43.76 12.83
CA LEU A 346 -0.48 44.63 12.34
C LEU A 346 0.02 46.01 11.85
N ASN A 347 1.18 46.44 12.30
CA ASN A 347 1.80 47.70 11.87
C ASN A 347 2.62 47.54 10.57
N ASP A 348 3.08 46.34 10.27
CA ASP A 348 3.79 46.02 9.06
C ASP A 348 2.93 45.03 8.26
N MET A 349 2.36 45.48 7.16
CA MET A 349 1.47 44.67 6.32
C MET A 349 2.23 43.89 5.25
N THR A 350 3.52 43.71 5.41
CA THR A 350 4.29 42.84 4.50
C THR A 350 3.78 41.39 4.59
N PRO A 351 3.37 40.78 3.47
CA PRO A 351 2.87 39.42 3.48
C PRO A 351 3.95 38.42 3.94
N VAL A 352 3.57 37.54 4.85
CA VAL A 352 4.40 36.43 5.34
C VAL A 352 3.65 35.11 5.13
N GLY A 353 4.36 33.98 5.17
CA GLY A 353 3.77 32.70 4.88
C GLY A 353 3.37 32.55 3.41
N ARG A 354 2.56 31.55 3.12
CA ARG A 354 2.07 31.32 1.76
C ARG A 354 0.61 30.85 1.75
N LEU A 355 -0.07 31.08 0.64
CA LEU A 355 -1.40 30.55 0.40
C LEU A 355 -1.26 29.17 -0.28
N ILE A 356 -1.86 28.15 0.32
CA ILE A 356 -1.96 26.83 -0.33
C ILE A 356 -3.06 26.88 -1.41
N THR A 357 -4.21 27.47 -1.09
CA THR A 357 -5.23 27.78 -2.11
C THR A 357 -4.82 29.04 -2.86
N VAL A 358 -4.27 28.87 -4.05
CA VAL A 358 -3.77 29.96 -4.87
C VAL A 358 -4.96 30.72 -5.48
N ASN A 359 -4.93 32.05 -5.36
CA ASN A 359 -5.92 32.97 -5.92
C ASN A 359 -7.37 32.58 -5.59
N PRO A 360 -7.77 32.59 -4.31
CA PRO A 360 -9.13 32.28 -3.93
C PRO A 360 -10.10 33.35 -4.48
N TYR A 361 -11.27 32.93 -4.94
CA TYR A 361 -12.28 33.83 -5.54
C TYR A 361 -13.68 33.38 -5.19
N VAL A 362 -14.60 34.32 -5.26
CA VAL A 362 -16.04 34.07 -5.17
C VAL A 362 -16.58 33.93 -6.59
N SER A 363 -17.23 32.81 -6.88
CA SER A 363 -17.68 32.47 -8.23
C SER A 363 -19.06 33.01 -8.61
N THR A 364 -19.85 33.40 -7.62
CA THR A 364 -21.24 33.80 -7.81
C THR A 364 -21.52 35.25 -7.36
N SER A 365 -22.56 35.86 -7.89
CA SER A 365 -23.03 37.15 -7.44
C SER A 365 -24.13 37.07 -6.35
N SER A 366 -24.50 35.86 -5.93
CA SER A 366 -25.48 35.66 -4.86
C SER A 366 -24.86 35.86 -3.47
N THR A 367 -25.66 36.35 -2.53
CA THR A 367 -25.25 36.52 -1.14
C THR A 367 -25.05 35.15 -0.43
N GLY A 368 -24.16 35.13 0.55
CA GLY A 368 -23.93 33.94 1.36
C GLY A 368 -23.04 32.89 0.73
N ALA A 369 -22.24 33.21 -0.28
CA ALA A 369 -21.26 32.33 -0.86
C ALA A 369 -20.24 31.88 0.20
N LYS A 370 -20.01 30.59 0.29
CA LYS A 370 -19.02 30.00 1.21
C LYS A 370 -17.74 29.68 0.46
N ILE A 371 -16.62 30.05 1.05
CA ILE A 371 -15.29 29.87 0.48
C ILE A 371 -14.42 29.24 1.55
N MET A 372 -13.60 28.28 1.14
CA MET A 372 -12.62 27.64 1.98
C MET A 372 -11.23 27.93 1.44
N VAL A 373 -10.36 28.48 2.27
CA VAL A 373 -9.00 28.84 1.90
C VAL A 373 -8.04 28.15 2.87
N GLU A 374 -7.05 27.47 2.34
CA GLU A 374 -5.96 26.91 3.14
C GLU A 374 -4.74 27.80 3.04
N VAL A 375 -4.18 28.13 4.17
CA VAL A 375 -3.00 29.00 4.28
C VAL A 375 -1.92 28.31 5.12
N GLU A 376 -0.66 28.58 4.81
CA GLU A 376 0.48 28.15 5.60
C GLU A 376 1.06 29.38 6.33
N PRO A 377 0.75 29.57 7.63
CA PRO A 377 1.29 30.67 8.40
C PRO A 377 2.77 30.48 8.68
N PRO A 378 3.54 31.55 8.93
CA PRO A 378 4.91 31.43 9.41
C PRO A 378 4.94 30.84 10.84
N PHE A 379 6.07 30.30 11.24
CA PHE A 379 6.26 29.84 12.60
C PHE A 379 6.18 31.04 13.59
N GLY A 380 5.61 30.78 14.75
CA GLY A 380 5.37 31.78 15.76
C GLY A 380 4.02 32.50 15.59
N ASP A 381 3.93 33.70 16.13
CA ASP A 381 2.70 34.49 16.09
C ASP A 381 2.53 35.23 14.76
N SER A 382 1.33 35.20 14.23
CA SER A 382 0.96 35.89 13.00
C SER A 382 -0.52 36.23 13.00
N PHE A 383 -0.93 37.07 12.08
CA PHE A 383 -2.33 37.44 11.86
C PHE A 383 -2.79 36.99 10.49
N ILE A 384 -3.93 36.34 10.44
CA ILE A 384 -4.64 36.05 9.20
C ILE A 384 -5.55 37.21 8.93
N LEU A 385 -5.36 37.87 7.78
CA LEU A 385 -6.07 39.09 7.41
C LEU A 385 -6.98 38.77 6.21
N VAL A 386 -8.26 39.08 6.37
CA VAL A 386 -9.26 38.98 5.28
C VAL A 386 -9.89 40.33 5.06
N GLY A 387 -9.78 40.83 3.84
CA GLY A 387 -10.25 42.16 3.49
C GLY A 387 -9.15 43.22 3.60
N SER A 388 -9.54 44.51 3.49
CA SER A 388 -8.63 45.64 3.61
C SER A 388 -9.34 46.81 4.32
N GLY A 389 -8.57 47.64 5.04
CA GLY A 389 -9.09 48.82 5.72
C GLY A 389 -10.01 48.51 6.89
N LYS A 390 -11.04 49.35 7.06
CA LYS A 390 -12.10 49.13 8.07
C LYS A 390 -12.90 47.89 7.72
N GLY A 391 -13.20 47.06 8.71
CA GLY A 391 -13.93 45.80 8.51
C GLY A 391 -13.06 44.63 8.10
N GLN A 392 -11.75 44.84 8.06
CA GLN A 392 -10.80 43.73 7.85
C GLN A 392 -10.91 42.74 9.01
N ILE A 393 -11.01 41.46 8.69
CA ILE A 393 -10.94 40.38 9.67
C ILE A 393 -9.47 40.15 10.02
N ARG A 394 -9.14 40.23 11.30
CA ARG A 394 -7.80 40.02 11.84
C ARG A 394 -7.86 38.90 12.87
N TYR A 395 -7.39 37.74 12.47
CA TYR A 395 -7.36 36.54 13.36
C TYR A 395 -5.95 36.22 13.74
N GLN A 396 -5.66 36.23 15.05
CA GLN A 396 -4.34 35.89 15.56
C GLN A 396 -4.15 34.38 15.54
N TRP A 397 -3.02 33.95 15.02
CA TRP A 397 -2.67 32.55 14.94
C TRP A 397 -1.25 32.33 15.45
N HIS A 398 -1.10 31.30 16.27
CA HIS A 398 0.21 30.85 16.73
C HIS A 398 0.52 29.48 16.11
N ARG A 399 1.57 29.41 15.34
CA ARG A 399 2.10 28.15 14.80
C ARG A 399 3.27 27.69 15.66
N SER A 400 3.11 26.53 16.32
CA SER A 400 4.17 25.89 17.10
C SER A 400 5.21 25.25 16.20
N GLY A 401 6.42 25.06 16.73
CA GLY A 401 7.52 24.44 16.01
C GLY A 401 8.51 25.45 15.44
N SER A 402 9.38 24.96 14.60
CA SER A 402 10.43 25.75 13.95
C SER A 402 10.74 25.22 12.55
N THR A 403 11.46 26.02 11.76
CA THR A 403 11.93 25.59 10.43
C THR A 403 12.81 24.35 10.51
N ILE A 404 13.64 24.25 11.57
CA ILE A 404 14.48 23.08 11.82
C ILE A 404 13.62 21.84 12.11
N GLY A 405 12.61 22.00 12.98
CA GLY A 405 11.65 20.93 13.29
C GLY A 405 10.87 20.46 12.08
N LYS A 406 10.45 21.36 11.20
CA LYS A 406 9.80 21.05 9.94
C LYS A 406 10.73 20.24 9.01
N ALA A 407 11.97 20.67 8.88
CA ALA A 407 12.98 19.97 8.09
C ALA A 407 13.25 18.55 8.65
N PHE A 408 13.32 18.41 9.95
CA PHE A 408 13.48 17.12 10.64
C PHE A 408 12.27 16.20 10.35
N THR A 409 11.06 16.70 10.48
CA THR A 409 9.83 15.93 10.19
C THR A 409 9.78 15.51 8.71
N SER A 410 10.16 16.39 7.79
CA SER A 410 10.22 16.08 6.36
C SER A 410 11.26 15.01 6.05
N THR A 411 12.41 15.06 6.69
CA THR A 411 13.46 14.04 6.59
C THR A 411 13.00 12.70 7.14
N LEU A 412 12.31 12.70 8.28
CA LEU A 412 11.76 11.49 8.88
C LEU A 412 10.69 10.86 7.98
N LYS A 413 9.80 11.65 7.40
CA LYS A 413 8.81 11.17 6.42
C LYS A 413 9.48 10.59 5.19
N GLY A 414 10.53 11.21 4.68
CA GLY A 414 11.33 10.69 3.58
C GLY A 414 11.97 9.35 3.91
N ALA A 415 12.52 9.20 5.10
CA ALA A 415 13.07 7.94 5.58
C ALA A 415 12.01 6.84 5.70
N GLN A 416 10.86 7.14 6.27
CA GLN A 416 9.74 6.19 6.34
C GLN A 416 9.25 5.77 4.96
N ARG A 417 9.21 6.69 4.01
CA ARG A 417 8.84 6.41 2.61
C ARG A 417 9.87 5.50 1.94
N MET A 418 11.16 5.70 2.19
CA MET A 418 12.20 4.81 1.70
C MET A 418 12.08 3.39 2.24
N VAL A 419 11.73 3.23 3.50
CA VAL A 419 11.47 1.91 4.11
C VAL A 419 10.28 1.23 3.45
N ALA A 420 9.20 1.96 3.20
CA ALA A 420 7.98 1.42 2.63
C ALA A 420 8.07 1.15 1.11
N LEU A 421 8.75 2.02 0.36
CA LEU A 421 8.72 2.05 -1.10
C LEU A 421 10.07 1.70 -1.76
N GLY A 422 11.15 1.62 -0.99
CA GLY A 422 12.49 1.39 -1.51
C GLY A 422 12.95 2.50 -2.45
N ASP A 423 13.52 2.14 -3.59
CA ASP A 423 14.05 3.09 -4.58
C ASP A 423 12.98 4.03 -5.16
N THR A 424 11.73 3.65 -5.16
CA THR A 424 10.62 4.47 -5.67
C THR A 424 10.41 5.73 -4.84
N ALA A 425 10.81 5.74 -3.58
CA ALA A 425 10.72 6.91 -2.70
C ALA A 425 11.50 8.11 -3.22
N TRP A 426 12.57 7.90 -3.97
CA TRP A 426 13.38 8.96 -4.57
C TRP A 426 12.66 9.72 -5.68
N ASP A 427 11.63 9.13 -6.28
CA ASP A 427 10.87 9.74 -7.34
C ASP A 427 9.80 10.71 -6.84
N PHE A 428 9.54 10.71 -5.54
CA PHE A 428 8.53 11.57 -4.94
C PHE A 428 8.99 13.04 -4.91
N GLY A 429 8.20 13.91 -5.54
CA GLY A 429 8.49 15.34 -5.60
C GLY A 429 9.68 15.71 -6.48
N SER A 430 10.20 14.77 -7.25
CA SER A 430 11.30 15.00 -8.17
C SER A 430 10.88 15.93 -9.31
N VAL A 431 11.76 16.88 -9.60
CA VAL A 431 11.57 17.83 -10.68
C VAL A 431 12.77 17.72 -11.61
N GLY A 432 12.54 17.26 -12.85
CA GLY A 432 13.60 17.16 -13.86
C GLY A 432 14.50 15.93 -13.80
N GLY A 433 14.35 15.03 -12.83
CA GLY A 433 14.93 13.69 -12.81
C GLY A 433 16.44 13.53 -12.53
N VAL A 434 17.26 14.58 -12.65
CA VAL A 434 18.73 14.48 -12.55
C VAL A 434 19.20 14.25 -11.12
N LEU A 435 18.73 15.04 -10.18
CA LEU A 435 19.08 14.89 -8.76
C LEU A 435 18.58 13.58 -8.18
N THR A 436 17.43 13.13 -8.63
CA THR A 436 16.84 11.85 -8.23
C THR A 436 17.69 10.68 -8.69
N SER A 437 18.20 10.71 -9.93
CA SER A 437 19.05 9.65 -10.47
C SER A 437 20.36 9.53 -9.69
N ILE A 438 20.96 10.65 -9.30
CA ILE A 438 22.17 10.69 -8.48
C ILE A 438 21.87 10.12 -7.09
N GLY A 439 20.80 10.56 -6.44
CA GLY A 439 20.37 10.07 -5.13
C GLY A 439 20.10 8.57 -5.12
N LYS A 440 19.39 8.05 -6.11
CA LYS A 440 19.15 6.61 -6.29
C LYS A 440 20.46 5.84 -6.45
N GLY A 441 21.36 6.32 -7.28
CA GLY A 441 22.67 5.70 -7.50
C GLY A 441 23.49 5.61 -6.21
N ILE A 442 23.56 6.67 -5.45
CA ILE A 442 24.23 6.70 -4.15
C ILE A 442 23.58 5.72 -3.17
N HIS A 443 22.27 5.73 -3.06
CA HIS A 443 21.53 4.83 -2.18
C HIS A 443 21.77 3.36 -2.54
N GLN A 444 21.74 2.99 -3.81
CA GLN A 444 22.01 1.63 -4.28
C GLN A 444 23.45 1.19 -3.96
N VAL A 445 24.42 2.06 -4.18
CA VAL A 445 25.83 1.78 -3.87
C VAL A 445 26.03 1.56 -2.37
N PHE A 446 25.50 2.45 -1.53
CA PHE A 446 25.60 2.31 -0.07
C PHE A 446 24.83 1.10 0.44
N GLY A 447 23.65 0.82 -0.07
CA GLY A 447 22.87 -0.37 0.29
C GLY A 447 23.59 -1.66 -0.07
N SER A 448 24.20 -1.74 -1.26
CA SER A 448 25.00 -2.89 -1.68
C SER A 448 26.27 -3.05 -0.84
N ALA A 449 26.99 -1.96 -0.57
CA ALA A 449 28.16 -1.97 0.29
C ALA A 449 27.82 -2.42 1.72
N PHE A 450 26.72 -1.91 2.27
CA PHE A 450 26.26 -2.30 3.59
C PHE A 450 25.90 -3.78 3.66
N LYS A 451 25.16 -4.31 2.68
CA LYS A 451 24.83 -5.75 2.58
C LYS A 451 26.09 -6.59 2.44
N SER A 452 27.04 -6.16 1.63
CA SER A 452 28.30 -6.87 1.43
C SER A 452 29.15 -6.93 2.71
N LEU A 453 29.20 -5.83 3.47
CA LEU A 453 30.02 -5.72 4.68
C LEU A 453 29.35 -6.35 5.92
N PHE A 454 28.03 -6.19 6.05
CA PHE A 454 27.28 -6.52 7.28
C PHE A 454 26.17 -7.55 7.09
N GLY A 455 25.90 -7.99 5.86
CA GLY A 455 24.78 -8.88 5.57
C GLY A 455 24.87 -10.27 6.21
N GLY A 456 26.06 -10.67 6.68
CA GLY A 456 26.28 -11.94 7.43
C GLY A 456 26.31 -11.75 8.94
N MET A 457 26.17 -10.53 9.46
CA MET A 457 26.24 -10.25 10.90
C MET A 457 24.84 -10.38 11.54
N SER A 458 24.82 -10.90 12.77
CA SER A 458 23.60 -10.92 13.57
C SER A 458 23.18 -9.49 13.92
N TRP A 459 21.88 -9.30 14.19
CA TRP A 459 21.34 -8.03 14.62
C TRP A 459 22.06 -7.44 15.83
N ILE A 460 22.47 -8.27 16.80
CA ILE A 460 23.22 -7.85 17.99
C ILE A 460 24.59 -7.29 17.61
N THR A 461 25.30 -7.95 16.68
CA THR A 461 26.63 -7.52 16.21
C THR A 461 26.55 -6.19 15.45
N GLN A 462 25.51 -6.01 14.62
CA GLN A 462 25.25 -4.74 13.93
C GLN A 462 24.98 -3.61 14.93
N GLY A 463 24.15 -3.85 15.94
CA GLY A 463 23.87 -2.88 16.99
C GLY A 463 25.10 -2.48 17.80
N MET A 464 25.97 -3.44 18.12
CA MET A 464 27.23 -3.16 18.81
C MET A 464 28.17 -2.29 17.97
N LEU A 465 28.28 -2.56 16.66
CA LEU A 465 29.11 -1.77 15.75
C LEU A 465 28.59 -0.33 15.65
N GLU A 466 27.30 -0.15 15.50
CA GLU A 466 26.67 1.18 15.45
C GLU A 466 26.86 1.94 16.77
N ALA A 467 26.68 1.29 17.90
CA ALA A 467 26.91 1.88 19.22
C ALA A 467 28.36 2.32 19.37
N LEU A 468 29.32 1.54 18.90
CA LEU A 468 30.74 1.87 18.94
C LEU A 468 31.06 3.09 18.07
N LEU A 469 30.51 3.17 16.84
CA LEU A 469 30.70 4.31 15.95
C LEU A 469 30.12 5.60 16.54
N LEU A 470 28.93 5.54 17.13
CA LEU A 470 28.30 6.67 17.81
C LEU A 470 29.12 7.12 19.02
N TRP A 471 29.62 6.16 19.81
CA TRP A 471 30.48 6.46 20.98
C TRP A 471 31.79 7.13 20.57
N MET A 472 32.44 6.63 19.53
CA MET A 472 33.64 7.25 18.97
C MET A 472 33.38 8.66 18.45
N GLY A 473 32.24 8.89 17.81
CA GLY A 473 31.81 10.20 17.35
C GLY A 473 31.58 11.18 18.50
N LEU A 474 30.94 10.74 19.59
CA LEU A 474 30.68 11.58 20.77
C LEU A 474 31.96 11.91 21.56
N ASN A 475 32.98 11.05 21.53
CA ASN A 475 34.24 11.22 22.27
C ASN A 475 35.37 11.84 21.40
N ALA A 476 35.13 12.14 20.13
CA ALA A 476 36.12 12.73 19.28
C ALA A 476 36.49 14.16 19.77
N ARG A 477 37.81 14.47 19.84
CA ARG A 477 38.30 15.79 20.24
C ARG A 477 38.07 16.86 19.20
N ASP A 478 38.03 16.49 17.94
CA ASP A 478 37.77 17.37 16.81
C ASP A 478 36.28 17.30 16.43
N ARG A 479 35.62 18.47 16.37
CA ARG A 479 34.21 18.57 15.97
C ARG A 479 33.95 18.04 14.57
N SER A 480 34.86 18.22 13.62
CA SER A 480 34.72 17.71 12.26
C SER A 480 34.69 16.18 12.25
N ILE A 481 35.59 15.54 12.98
CA ILE A 481 35.64 14.08 13.12
C ILE A 481 34.42 13.57 13.86
N SER A 482 33.97 14.25 14.94
CA SER A 482 32.76 13.93 15.67
C SER A 482 31.52 13.97 14.77
N MET A 483 31.36 15.03 13.98
CA MET A 483 30.27 15.17 13.03
C MET A 483 30.30 14.08 11.95
N THR A 484 31.49 13.74 11.45
CA THR A 484 31.66 12.67 10.46
C THR A 484 31.26 11.31 11.02
N PHE A 485 31.69 10.97 12.23
CA PHE A 485 31.31 9.70 12.89
C PHE A 485 29.83 9.63 13.21
N LEU A 486 29.21 10.72 13.66
CA LEU A 486 27.78 10.79 13.89
C LEU A 486 26.96 10.64 12.58
N ALA A 487 27.42 11.26 11.50
CA ALA A 487 26.80 11.14 10.19
C ALA A 487 26.90 9.70 9.66
N VAL A 488 28.07 9.06 9.77
CA VAL A 488 28.27 7.67 9.38
C VAL A 488 27.42 6.73 10.23
N GLY A 489 27.37 6.93 11.52
CA GLY A 489 26.51 6.16 12.42
C GLY A 489 25.04 6.29 12.08
N GLY A 490 24.57 7.50 11.80
CA GLY A 490 23.20 7.76 11.36
C GLY A 490 22.86 7.09 10.04
N ILE A 491 23.78 7.14 9.05
CA ILE A 491 23.62 6.46 7.76
C ILE A 491 23.57 4.94 7.96
N LEU A 492 24.41 4.37 8.82
CA LEU A 492 24.41 2.95 9.10
C LEU A 492 23.12 2.48 9.78
N VAL A 493 22.60 3.24 10.73
CA VAL A 493 21.29 2.97 11.36
C VAL A 493 20.17 2.98 10.31
N PHE A 494 20.16 4.00 9.46
CA PHE A 494 19.19 4.13 8.39
C PHE A 494 19.24 2.94 7.41
N LEU A 495 20.42 2.54 6.98
CA LEU A 495 20.62 1.39 6.08
C LEU A 495 20.25 0.07 6.74
N ALA A 496 20.56 -0.10 8.04
CA ALA A 496 20.16 -1.29 8.79
C ALA A 496 18.64 -1.44 8.86
N VAL A 497 17.91 -0.37 9.12
CA VAL A 497 16.43 -0.36 9.10
C VAL A 497 15.90 -0.73 7.70
N ASN A 498 16.47 -0.21 6.64
CA ASN A 498 16.06 -0.52 5.28
C ASN A 498 16.38 -1.97 4.85
N VAL A 499 17.48 -2.53 5.31
CA VAL A 499 17.89 -3.91 4.97
C VAL A 499 17.10 -4.95 5.74
N ASN A 500 16.74 -4.67 7.00
CA ASN A 500 16.03 -5.60 7.88
C ASN A 500 14.50 -5.44 7.83
N ALA A 501 14.02 -4.42 7.18
CA ALA A 501 12.60 -4.22 6.87
C ALA A 501 12.26 -4.82 5.52
#